data_183421b33c4e35a3c625f597c3444902
#
_entry.id   183421b33c4e35a3c625f597c3444902
#
_cell.length_a   1.000
_cell.length_b   1.000
_cell.length_c   1.000
_cell.angle_alpha   90.00
_cell.angle_beta   90.00
_cell.angle_gamma   90.00
#
_symmetry.space_group_name_H-M   'P 1'
#
loop_
_entity.id
_entity.type
_entity.pdbx_description
1 polymer ?
#
loop_
_entity_poly.entity_id
_entity_poly.type
_entity_poly.pdbx_seq_one_letter_code
_entity_poly.pdbx_strand_id
1 'polypeptide(L)'
;MIRAIVFDLDNTLTDFMKMKEAAIRGAIDAMIDAGFALPREQLRERVRTIYDERGLEFQNVFDELLEREFGEVDPKILAAGIVGYRRARESELVLYPHAQLVLLELLKRGIRLGVVSDAPRLQVWMRLCALGLQHVFDAVVTFDDTGERKPAAAPFREVLRRLDVGPHEAIMIGDWAERDVVGGKSLGMTTVFARYGDTFDTKVSGADHDIDDLLELIGIIDRIHGASPGSAKPTEG
;
A
#
# COMPACT_ATOMS: atom_id res chain seq x y z
N MET A 1 -10.88 20.42 -11.84
CA MET A 1 -9.41 20.30 -12.01
C MET A 1 -8.88 19.48 -10.86
N ILE A 2 -8.08 18.46 -11.11
CA ILE A 2 -7.46 17.62 -10.07
C ILE A 2 -6.33 18.42 -9.40
N ARG A 3 -6.35 18.46 -8.07
CA ARG A 3 -5.39 19.17 -7.21
C ARG A 3 -4.64 18.23 -6.28
N ALA A 4 -5.17 17.02 -6.07
CA ALA A 4 -4.54 16.03 -5.21
C ALA A 4 -4.67 14.61 -5.75
N ILE A 5 -3.67 13.79 -5.46
CA ILE A 5 -3.73 12.34 -5.64
C ILE A 5 -3.58 11.68 -4.28
N VAL A 6 -4.49 10.78 -3.95
CA VAL A 6 -4.47 9.95 -2.75
C VAL A 6 -4.12 8.53 -3.17
N PHE A 7 -2.99 8.04 -2.66
CA PHE A 7 -2.51 6.69 -2.92
C PHE A 7 -2.87 5.75 -1.77
N ASP A 8 -3.26 4.54 -2.09
CA ASP A 8 -2.95 3.42 -1.21
C ASP A 8 -1.43 3.17 -1.23
N LEU A 9 -0.90 2.46 -0.24
CA LEU A 9 0.53 2.21 -0.13
C LEU A 9 0.91 0.82 -0.61
N ASP A 10 0.31 -0.19 0.01
CA ASP A 10 0.68 -1.60 -0.15
C ASP A 10 0.04 -2.18 -1.42
N ASN A 11 0.83 -2.81 -2.27
CA ASN A 11 0.48 -3.26 -3.62
C ASN A 11 0.04 -2.14 -4.60
N THR A 12 0.16 -0.88 -4.19
CA THR A 12 -0.10 0.28 -5.07
C THR A 12 1.18 1.05 -5.39
N LEU A 13 1.95 1.43 -4.38
CA LEU A 13 3.27 2.06 -4.55
C LEU A 13 4.42 1.06 -4.41
N THR A 14 4.23 -0.01 -3.65
CA THR A 14 5.22 -1.06 -3.39
C THR A 14 4.58 -2.44 -3.47
N ASP A 15 5.31 -3.45 -3.94
CA ASP A 15 4.86 -4.85 -3.98
C ASP A 15 4.97 -5.47 -2.57
N PHE A 16 3.96 -5.17 -1.76
CA PHE A 16 3.91 -5.60 -0.36
C PHE A 16 3.83 -7.12 -0.23
N MET A 17 3.01 -7.78 -1.05
CA MET A 17 2.82 -9.23 -0.94
C MET A 17 4.08 -9.99 -1.31
N LYS A 18 4.79 -9.59 -2.35
CA LYS A 18 6.09 -10.16 -2.71
C LYS A 18 7.12 -9.97 -1.60
N MET A 19 7.22 -8.76 -1.07
CA MET A 19 8.11 -8.45 0.05
C MET A 19 7.76 -9.30 1.28
N LYS A 20 6.46 -9.42 1.62
CA LYS A 20 5.98 -10.21 2.77
C LYS A 20 6.32 -11.68 2.65
N GLU A 21 6.09 -12.28 1.47
CA GLU A 21 6.45 -13.66 1.21
C GLU A 21 7.96 -13.92 1.29
N ALA A 22 8.76 -13.02 0.75
CA ALA A 22 10.22 -13.11 0.84
C ALA A 22 10.70 -13.00 2.29
N ALA A 23 10.11 -12.08 3.07
CA ALA A 23 10.43 -11.91 4.49
C ALA A 23 10.08 -13.16 5.31
N ILE A 24 8.90 -13.76 5.09
CA ILE A 24 8.50 -15.01 5.75
C ILE A 24 9.46 -16.14 5.39
N ARG A 25 9.80 -16.28 4.11
CA ARG A 25 10.76 -17.29 3.66
C ARG A 25 12.12 -17.13 4.32
N GLY A 26 12.64 -15.90 4.36
CA GLY A 26 13.92 -15.59 5.01
C GLY A 26 13.92 -15.89 6.51
N ALA A 27 12.79 -15.65 7.19
CA ALA A 27 12.62 -16.02 8.59
C ALA A 27 12.65 -17.54 8.80
N ILE A 28 11.86 -18.29 8.00
CA ILE A 28 11.76 -19.75 8.09
C ILE A 28 13.13 -20.39 7.84
N ASP A 29 13.86 -19.94 6.82
CA ASP A 29 15.19 -20.46 6.51
C ASP A 29 16.17 -20.25 7.68
N ALA A 30 16.15 -19.07 8.29
CA ALA A 30 16.99 -18.75 9.44
C ALA A 30 16.58 -19.53 10.70
N MET A 31 15.28 -19.77 10.93
CA MET A 31 14.79 -20.57 12.05
C MET A 31 15.21 -22.04 11.93
N ILE A 32 15.12 -22.62 10.72
CA ILE A 32 15.56 -23.98 10.43
C ILE A 32 17.07 -24.10 10.66
N ASP A 33 17.87 -23.16 10.18
CA ASP A 33 19.32 -23.12 10.41
C ASP A 33 19.67 -23.01 11.89
N ALA A 34 18.84 -22.30 12.66
CA ALA A 34 18.99 -22.19 14.12
C ALA A 34 18.56 -23.44 14.91
N GLY A 35 17.94 -24.43 14.25
CA GLY A 35 17.56 -25.70 14.86
C GLY A 35 16.05 -25.97 14.97
N PHE A 36 15.19 -25.20 14.29
CA PHE A 36 13.76 -25.52 14.24
C PHE A 36 13.54 -26.83 13.44
N ALA A 37 13.10 -27.89 14.10
CA ALA A 37 13.11 -29.25 13.57
C ALA A 37 11.84 -29.62 12.78
N LEU A 38 11.27 -28.69 11.98
CA LEU A 38 10.18 -29.00 11.05
C LEU A 38 10.57 -28.72 9.61
N PRO A 39 9.96 -29.45 8.64
CA PRO A 39 10.12 -29.16 7.22
C PRO A 39 9.64 -27.75 6.86
N ARG A 40 10.34 -27.09 5.93
CA ARG A 40 10.06 -25.74 5.46
C ARG A 40 8.58 -25.50 5.11
N GLU A 41 7.96 -26.39 4.36
CA GLU A 41 6.57 -26.24 3.93
C GLU A 41 5.59 -26.29 5.11
N GLN A 42 5.85 -27.13 6.10
CA GLN A 42 5.03 -27.19 7.31
C GLN A 42 5.15 -25.89 8.11
N LEU A 43 6.37 -25.37 8.26
CA LEU A 43 6.57 -24.06 8.92
C LEU A 43 5.84 -22.95 8.18
N ARG A 44 5.91 -22.94 6.84
CA ARG A 44 5.20 -21.96 6.02
C ARG A 44 3.69 -21.99 6.24
N GLU A 45 3.11 -23.18 6.27
CA GLU A 45 1.67 -23.36 6.55
C GLU A 45 1.30 -22.86 7.96
N ARG A 46 2.13 -23.17 8.99
CA ARG A 46 1.90 -22.70 10.36
C ARG A 46 1.92 -21.17 10.46
N VAL A 47 2.95 -20.54 9.86
CA VAL A 47 3.05 -19.08 9.81
C VAL A 47 1.86 -18.47 9.07
N ARG A 48 1.42 -19.08 7.95
CA ARG A 48 0.26 -18.64 7.20
C ARG A 48 -1.02 -18.71 8.04
N THR A 49 -1.24 -19.81 8.73
CA THR A 49 -2.41 -19.99 9.62
C THR A 49 -2.46 -18.87 10.68
N ILE A 50 -1.33 -18.53 11.28
CA ILE A 50 -1.28 -17.45 12.27
C ILE A 50 -1.64 -16.09 11.63
N TYR A 51 -1.13 -15.79 10.44
CA TYR A 51 -1.50 -14.56 9.73
C TYR A 51 -2.97 -14.54 9.29
N ASP A 52 -3.54 -15.68 8.90
CA ASP A 52 -4.96 -15.76 8.56
C ASP A 52 -5.86 -15.48 9.78
N GLU A 53 -5.44 -15.90 10.97
CA GLU A 53 -6.15 -15.66 12.22
C GLU A 53 -5.95 -14.25 12.80
N ARG A 54 -4.72 -13.71 12.70
CA ARG A 54 -4.30 -12.48 13.38
C ARG A 54 -4.20 -11.26 12.45
N GLY A 55 -4.21 -11.48 11.14
CA GLY A 55 -3.98 -10.47 10.12
C GLY A 55 -2.49 -10.31 9.76
N LEU A 56 -2.22 -9.85 8.53
CA LEU A 56 -0.88 -9.75 7.96
C LEU A 56 0.06 -8.77 8.70
N GLU A 57 -0.50 -7.85 9.49
CA GLU A 57 0.26 -6.88 10.28
C GLU A 57 0.60 -7.37 11.71
N PHE A 58 0.26 -8.61 12.05
CA PHE A 58 0.61 -9.17 13.35
C PHE A 58 2.13 -9.30 13.51
N GLN A 59 2.67 -8.69 14.58
CA GLN A 59 4.11 -8.55 14.76
C GLN A 59 4.76 -9.75 15.48
N ASN A 60 4.01 -10.46 16.33
CA ASN A 60 4.55 -11.53 17.19
C ASN A 60 4.29 -12.93 16.59
N VAL A 61 4.30 -13.05 15.25
CA VAL A 61 3.98 -14.30 14.56
C VAL A 61 4.96 -15.43 14.89
N PHE A 62 6.24 -15.13 15.07
CA PHE A 62 7.26 -16.12 15.36
C PHE A 62 7.26 -16.54 16.84
N ASP A 63 6.91 -15.63 17.75
CA ASP A 63 6.67 -15.94 19.17
C ASP A 63 5.52 -16.92 19.28
N GLU A 64 4.36 -16.60 18.65
CA GLU A 64 3.17 -17.47 18.66
C GLU A 64 3.43 -18.81 17.97
N LEU A 65 4.22 -18.82 16.89
CA LEU A 65 4.64 -20.07 16.23
C LEU A 65 5.41 -20.99 17.19
N LEU A 66 6.41 -20.45 17.89
CA LEU A 66 7.23 -21.21 18.82
C LEU A 66 6.42 -21.72 20.02
N GLU A 67 5.54 -20.88 20.58
CA GLU A 67 4.63 -21.27 21.66
C GLU A 67 3.69 -22.40 21.23
N ARG A 68 3.11 -22.34 20.04
CA ARG A 68 2.22 -23.39 19.52
C ARG A 68 2.93 -24.73 19.27
N GLU A 69 4.18 -24.71 18.82
CA GLU A 69 4.92 -25.92 18.45
C GLU A 69 5.67 -26.56 19.63
N PHE A 70 6.20 -25.76 20.55
CA PHE A 70 7.06 -26.23 21.64
C PHE A 70 6.52 -25.96 23.06
N GLY A 71 5.48 -25.16 23.19
CA GLY A 71 4.96 -24.69 24.47
C GLY A 71 5.84 -23.62 25.15
N GLU A 72 6.94 -23.23 24.53
CA GLU A 72 7.85 -22.18 25.00
C GLU A 72 8.53 -21.48 23.80
N VAL A 73 9.04 -20.28 24.07
CA VAL A 73 9.77 -19.48 23.06
C VAL A 73 11.27 -19.70 23.20
N ASP A 74 11.90 -20.43 22.27
CA ASP A 74 13.37 -20.51 22.19
C ASP A 74 13.93 -19.18 21.67
N PRO A 75 14.71 -18.44 22.49
CA PRO A 75 15.19 -17.10 22.10
C PRO A 75 16.20 -17.14 20.94
N LYS A 76 16.94 -18.23 20.75
CA LYS A 76 17.89 -18.38 19.63
C LYS A 76 17.14 -18.52 18.32
N ILE A 77 16.13 -19.39 18.28
CA ILE A 77 15.31 -19.63 17.08
C ILE A 77 14.50 -18.38 16.75
N LEU A 78 13.88 -17.73 17.76
CA LEU A 78 13.15 -16.48 17.58
C LEU A 78 14.04 -15.37 16.99
N ALA A 79 15.22 -15.17 17.58
CA ALA A 79 16.16 -14.15 17.11
C ALA A 79 16.60 -14.39 15.67
N ALA A 80 16.88 -15.65 15.31
CA ALA A 80 17.20 -16.02 13.94
C ALA A 80 16.06 -15.68 12.97
N GLY A 81 14.82 -16.04 13.31
CA GLY A 81 13.63 -15.72 12.53
C GLY A 81 13.44 -14.20 12.33
N ILE A 82 13.54 -13.42 13.41
CA ILE A 82 13.43 -11.95 13.33
C ILE A 82 14.51 -11.35 12.43
N VAL A 83 15.76 -11.78 12.55
CA VAL A 83 16.87 -11.29 11.73
C VAL A 83 16.70 -11.68 10.28
N GLY A 84 16.34 -12.95 10.00
CA GLY A 84 16.05 -13.43 8.65
C GLY A 84 14.92 -12.66 7.98
N TYR A 85 13.82 -12.45 8.72
CA TYR A 85 12.68 -11.64 8.26
C TYR A 85 13.10 -10.22 7.87
N ARG A 86 13.82 -9.52 8.78
CA ARG A 86 14.23 -8.13 8.56
C ARG A 86 15.14 -7.99 7.33
N ARG A 87 16.14 -8.86 7.18
CA ARG A 87 17.05 -8.83 6.03
C ARG A 87 16.32 -9.01 4.71
N ALA A 88 15.45 -10.01 4.61
CA ALA A 88 14.69 -10.27 3.41
C ALA A 88 13.69 -9.15 3.12
N ARG A 89 13.01 -8.61 4.15
CA ARG A 89 12.11 -7.46 3.99
C ARG A 89 12.82 -6.23 3.44
N GLU A 90 13.99 -5.90 3.97
CA GLU A 90 14.76 -4.72 3.54
C GLU A 90 15.24 -4.83 2.08
N SER A 91 15.58 -6.04 1.62
CA SER A 91 16.01 -6.26 0.24
C SER A 91 14.87 -6.25 -0.78
N GLU A 92 13.67 -6.62 -0.38
CA GLU A 92 12.52 -6.77 -1.28
C GLU A 92 11.50 -5.62 -1.19
N LEU A 93 11.63 -4.72 -0.22
CA LEU A 93 10.79 -3.54 -0.13
C LEU A 93 11.25 -2.50 -1.15
N VAL A 94 10.66 -2.56 -2.33
CA VAL A 94 10.95 -1.69 -3.46
C VAL A 94 9.68 -1.07 -4.02
N LEU A 95 9.82 0.10 -4.66
CA LEU A 95 8.71 0.71 -5.38
C LEU A 95 8.37 -0.09 -6.64
N TYR A 96 7.10 -0.08 -7.03
CA TYR A 96 6.72 -0.52 -8.36
C TYR A 96 7.43 0.30 -9.45
N PRO A 97 7.61 -0.29 -10.66
CA PRO A 97 8.14 0.44 -11.80
C PRO A 97 7.43 1.80 -11.98
N HIS A 98 8.17 2.82 -12.36
CA HIS A 98 7.70 4.18 -12.62
C HIS A 98 7.12 4.94 -11.41
N ALA A 99 6.91 4.32 -10.23
CA ALA A 99 6.30 5.02 -9.09
C ALA A 99 7.09 6.27 -8.69
N GLN A 100 8.42 6.18 -8.59
CA GLN A 100 9.25 7.34 -8.26
C GLN A 100 9.16 8.44 -9.34
N LEU A 101 9.14 8.08 -10.61
CA LEU A 101 9.00 9.02 -11.72
C LEU A 101 7.67 9.75 -11.66
N VAL A 102 6.58 9.01 -11.44
CA VAL A 102 5.22 9.58 -11.36
C VAL A 102 5.09 10.51 -10.17
N LEU A 103 5.56 10.11 -8.98
CA LEU A 103 5.53 10.98 -7.79
C LEU A 103 6.28 12.29 -8.04
N LEU A 104 7.48 12.24 -8.63
CA LEU A 104 8.26 13.43 -8.97
C LEU A 104 7.54 14.32 -9.99
N GLU A 105 6.90 13.74 -10.99
CA GLU A 105 6.16 14.49 -12.01
C GLU A 105 4.93 15.19 -11.40
N LEU A 106 4.20 14.50 -10.51
CA LEU A 106 3.06 15.09 -9.79
C LEU A 106 3.49 16.27 -8.90
N LEU A 107 4.59 16.12 -8.17
CA LEU A 107 5.16 17.21 -7.36
C LEU A 107 5.55 18.42 -8.22
N LYS A 108 6.20 18.22 -9.38
CA LYS A 108 6.54 19.32 -10.31
C LYS A 108 5.30 20.04 -10.84
N ARG A 109 4.18 19.35 -10.97
CA ARG A 109 2.89 19.94 -11.38
C ARG A 109 2.16 20.66 -10.24
N GLY A 110 2.71 20.66 -9.04
CA GLY A 110 2.10 21.25 -7.84
C GLY A 110 0.86 20.49 -7.36
N ILE A 111 0.74 19.21 -7.70
CA ILE A 111 -0.33 18.34 -7.24
C ILE A 111 0.03 17.84 -5.84
N ARG A 112 -0.89 17.98 -4.88
CA ARG A 112 -0.71 17.51 -3.52
C ARG A 112 -0.80 15.98 -3.46
N LEU A 113 0.05 15.36 -2.65
CA LEU A 113 0.12 13.91 -2.54
C LEU A 113 -0.30 13.45 -1.15
N GLY A 114 -1.22 12.50 -1.10
CA GLY A 114 -1.65 11.85 0.14
C GLY A 114 -1.50 10.34 0.09
N VAL A 115 -1.39 9.73 1.27
CA VAL A 115 -1.48 8.29 1.47
C VAL A 115 -2.63 7.97 2.40
N VAL A 116 -3.41 6.93 2.07
CA VAL A 116 -4.40 6.30 2.97
C VAL A 116 -4.11 4.80 3.03
N SER A 117 -3.70 4.32 4.21
CA SER A 117 -3.37 2.91 4.43
C SER A 117 -4.11 2.33 5.64
N ASP A 118 -4.55 1.08 5.52
CA ASP A 118 -5.19 0.32 6.61
C ASP A 118 -4.18 -0.26 7.62
N ALA A 119 -2.88 -0.11 7.34
CA ALA A 119 -1.82 -0.57 8.22
C ALA A 119 -1.65 0.36 9.45
N PRO A 120 -1.08 -0.18 10.56
CA PRO A 120 -0.71 0.63 11.72
C PRO A 120 0.30 1.74 11.36
N ARG A 121 0.17 2.90 12.01
CA ARG A 121 0.97 4.10 11.73
C ARG A 121 2.47 3.85 11.66
N LEU A 122 3.02 3.13 12.63
CA LEU A 122 4.45 2.84 12.65
C LEU A 122 4.88 2.02 11.44
N GLN A 123 4.08 1.06 11.01
CA GLN A 123 4.39 0.21 9.85
C GLN A 123 4.38 1.02 8.54
N VAL A 124 3.41 1.92 8.37
CA VAL A 124 3.35 2.83 7.22
C VAL A 124 4.61 3.70 7.16
N TRP A 125 4.96 4.36 8.27
CA TRP A 125 6.16 5.21 8.32
C TRP A 125 7.46 4.45 8.13
N MET A 126 7.57 3.21 8.66
CA MET A 126 8.73 2.37 8.40
C MET A 126 8.89 2.05 6.90
N ARG A 127 7.79 1.78 6.19
CA ARG A 127 7.80 1.57 4.72
C ARG A 127 8.21 2.86 3.99
N LEU A 128 7.56 3.98 4.30
CA LEU A 128 7.88 5.26 3.67
C LEU A 128 9.34 5.68 3.89
N CYS A 129 9.87 5.50 5.09
CA CYS A 129 11.29 5.78 5.39
C CYS A 129 12.23 4.84 4.62
N ALA A 130 11.93 3.54 4.58
CA ALA A 130 12.76 2.58 3.86
C ALA A 130 12.77 2.81 2.34
N LEU A 131 11.66 3.32 1.80
CA LEU A 131 11.52 3.70 0.38
C LEU A 131 12.05 5.11 0.05
N GLY A 132 12.51 5.87 1.06
CA GLY A 132 12.96 7.27 0.88
C GLY A 132 11.82 8.26 0.60
N LEU A 133 10.57 7.91 0.95
CA LEU A 133 9.38 8.69 0.65
C LEU A 133 8.84 9.51 1.84
N GLN A 134 9.56 9.56 2.96
CA GLN A 134 9.09 10.22 4.20
C GLN A 134 8.82 11.73 4.08
N HIS A 135 9.27 12.36 3.00
CA HIS A 135 9.10 13.79 2.72
C HIS A 135 8.31 14.07 1.43
N VAL A 136 7.73 13.04 0.81
CA VAL A 136 7.05 13.13 -0.49
C VAL A 136 5.58 13.49 -0.34
N PHE A 137 4.94 13.05 0.73
CA PHE A 137 3.50 13.16 0.91
C PHE A 137 3.13 14.32 1.84
N ASP A 138 2.18 15.16 1.41
CA ASP A 138 1.61 16.26 2.19
C ASP A 138 0.71 15.74 3.33
N ALA A 139 0.12 14.56 3.15
CA ALA A 139 -0.73 13.91 4.14
C ALA A 139 -0.54 12.39 4.14
N VAL A 140 -0.41 11.80 5.33
CA VAL A 140 -0.41 10.36 5.55
C VAL A 140 -1.47 10.03 6.57
N VAL A 141 -2.46 9.23 6.17
CA VAL A 141 -3.57 8.76 7.02
C VAL A 141 -3.47 7.24 7.15
N THR A 142 -3.51 6.78 8.37
CA THR A 142 -3.33 5.37 8.74
C THR A 142 -4.54 4.89 9.55
N PHE A 143 -4.63 3.60 9.81
CA PHE A 143 -5.67 3.06 10.71
C PHE A 143 -5.72 3.79 12.05
N ASP A 144 -4.57 4.12 12.63
CA ASP A 144 -4.50 4.78 13.95
C ASP A 144 -5.03 6.22 13.94
N ASP A 145 -5.19 6.85 12.77
CA ASP A 145 -5.70 8.22 12.68
C ASP A 145 -7.22 8.29 12.83
N THR A 146 -7.94 7.24 12.41
CA THR A 146 -9.40 7.23 12.35
C THR A 146 -10.04 6.08 13.11
N GLY A 147 -9.30 5.01 13.40
CA GLY A 147 -9.81 3.75 13.95
C GLY A 147 -10.66 2.94 12.97
N GLU A 148 -10.80 3.42 11.73
CA GLU A 148 -11.59 2.78 10.69
C GLU A 148 -10.70 2.40 9.51
N ARG A 149 -11.09 1.31 8.81
CA ARG A 149 -10.42 0.86 7.58
C ARG A 149 -11.23 1.24 6.36
N LYS A 150 -10.57 1.35 5.23
CA LYS A 150 -11.22 1.43 3.92
C LYS A 150 -12.16 0.21 3.74
N PRO A 151 -13.37 0.34 3.18
CA PRO A 151 -13.90 1.50 2.46
C PRO A 151 -14.66 2.51 3.34
N ALA A 152 -14.55 2.48 4.68
CA ALA A 152 -15.19 3.48 5.53
C ALA A 152 -14.81 4.91 5.11
N ALA A 153 -15.75 5.85 5.28
CA ALA A 153 -15.56 7.21 4.80
C ALA A 153 -14.51 8.03 5.59
N ALA A 154 -14.26 7.65 6.86
CA ALA A 154 -13.41 8.44 7.75
C ALA A 154 -11.96 8.60 7.25
N PRO A 155 -11.23 7.53 6.80
CA PRO A 155 -9.88 7.70 6.28
C PRO A 155 -9.80 8.64 5.07
N PHE A 156 -10.76 8.55 4.14
CA PHE A 156 -10.79 9.40 2.94
C PHE A 156 -11.12 10.85 3.29
N ARG A 157 -12.09 11.10 4.19
CA ARG A 157 -12.39 12.46 4.66
C ARG A 157 -11.19 13.10 5.36
N GLU A 158 -10.48 12.33 6.17
CA GLU A 158 -9.33 12.83 6.91
C GLU A 158 -8.16 13.20 5.96
N VAL A 159 -7.87 12.39 4.94
CA VAL A 159 -6.82 12.73 3.98
C VAL A 159 -7.21 13.95 3.14
N LEU A 160 -8.46 14.04 2.68
CA LEU A 160 -8.94 15.20 1.92
C LEU A 160 -8.87 16.49 2.76
N ARG A 161 -9.25 16.42 4.04
CA ARG A 161 -9.14 17.53 4.99
C ARG A 161 -7.68 17.98 5.17
N ARG A 162 -6.74 17.04 5.35
CA ARG A 162 -5.30 17.36 5.49
C ARG A 162 -4.71 17.94 4.21
N LEU A 163 -5.18 17.48 3.06
CA LEU A 163 -4.78 17.99 1.75
C LEU A 163 -5.49 19.31 1.38
N ASP A 164 -6.49 19.76 2.14
CA ASP A 164 -7.30 20.94 1.87
C ASP A 164 -7.85 20.96 0.43
N VAL A 165 -8.53 19.87 0.05
CA VAL A 165 -9.18 19.68 -1.26
C VAL A 165 -10.56 19.07 -1.11
N GLY A 166 -11.45 19.38 -2.06
CA GLY A 166 -12.73 18.71 -2.19
C GLY A 166 -12.59 17.32 -2.85
N PRO A 167 -13.56 16.40 -2.62
CA PRO A 167 -13.51 15.07 -3.23
C PRO A 167 -13.37 15.08 -4.75
N HIS A 168 -14.09 15.98 -5.43
CA HIS A 168 -14.05 16.12 -6.91
C HIS A 168 -12.73 16.69 -7.46
N GLU A 169 -11.85 17.18 -6.57
CA GLU A 169 -10.53 17.69 -6.90
C GLU A 169 -9.43 16.64 -6.67
N ALA A 170 -9.81 15.44 -6.24
CA ALA A 170 -8.88 14.38 -5.86
C ALA A 170 -9.14 13.08 -6.65
N ILE A 171 -8.05 12.37 -6.93
CA ILE A 171 -8.08 11.00 -7.42
C ILE A 171 -7.68 10.08 -6.26
N MET A 172 -8.44 8.99 -6.07
CA MET A 172 -8.01 7.85 -5.26
C MET A 172 -7.46 6.76 -6.16
N ILE A 173 -6.27 6.28 -5.88
CA ILE A 173 -5.65 5.15 -6.58
C ILE A 173 -5.28 4.04 -5.60
N GLY A 174 -5.68 2.80 -5.92
CA GLY A 174 -5.40 1.62 -5.11
C GLY A 174 -5.62 0.32 -5.87
N ASP A 175 -5.13 -0.78 -5.32
CA ASP A 175 -5.20 -2.14 -5.88
C ASP A 175 -6.40 -2.98 -5.39
N TRP A 176 -7.10 -2.50 -4.36
CA TRP A 176 -8.22 -3.24 -3.79
C TRP A 176 -9.57 -2.57 -4.09
N ALA A 177 -10.28 -3.11 -5.09
CA ALA A 177 -11.53 -2.52 -5.59
C ALA A 177 -12.57 -2.26 -4.48
N GLU A 178 -12.82 -3.25 -3.61
CA GLU A 178 -13.83 -3.13 -2.54
C GLU A 178 -13.45 -2.11 -1.45
N ARG A 179 -12.19 -1.75 -1.34
CA ARG A 179 -11.69 -0.80 -0.35
C ARG A 179 -11.44 0.57 -0.94
N ASP A 180 -10.58 0.63 -1.94
CA ASP A 180 -10.09 1.90 -2.51
C ASP A 180 -11.10 2.53 -3.45
N VAL A 181 -11.60 1.73 -4.41
CA VAL A 181 -12.54 2.22 -5.41
C VAL A 181 -13.89 2.51 -4.79
N VAL A 182 -14.45 1.58 -4.03
CA VAL A 182 -15.75 1.78 -3.35
C VAL A 182 -15.67 2.96 -2.38
N GLY A 183 -14.60 3.04 -1.57
CA GLY A 183 -14.41 4.11 -0.61
C GLY A 183 -14.28 5.49 -1.27
N GLY A 184 -13.40 5.62 -2.26
CA GLY A 184 -13.21 6.87 -3.01
C GLY A 184 -14.48 7.34 -3.72
N LYS A 185 -15.16 6.42 -4.43
CA LYS A 185 -16.44 6.73 -5.12
C LYS A 185 -17.55 7.17 -4.17
N SER A 186 -17.63 6.57 -2.99
CA SER A 186 -18.66 6.94 -2.02
C SER A 186 -18.63 8.40 -1.61
N LEU A 187 -17.48 9.05 -1.76
CA LEU A 187 -17.28 10.47 -1.46
C LEU A 187 -17.27 11.35 -2.72
N GLY A 188 -17.30 10.79 -3.91
CA GLY A 188 -17.26 11.51 -5.17
C GLY A 188 -15.86 11.84 -5.67
N MET A 189 -14.84 11.10 -5.22
CA MET A 189 -13.50 11.15 -5.80
C MET A 189 -13.50 10.45 -7.18
N THR A 190 -12.64 10.88 -8.09
CA THR A 190 -12.27 10.07 -9.26
C THR A 190 -11.44 8.88 -8.77
N THR A 191 -11.69 7.68 -9.30
CA THR A 191 -11.02 6.47 -8.85
C THR A 191 -10.21 5.81 -9.96
N VAL A 192 -9.02 5.36 -9.61
CA VAL A 192 -8.10 4.62 -10.48
C VAL A 192 -7.76 3.29 -9.83
N PHE A 193 -8.00 2.21 -10.53
CA PHE A 193 -7.65 0.88 -10.05
C PHE A 193 -6.27 0.47 -10.56
N ALA A 194 -5.36 0.16 -9.64
CA ALA A 194 -4.00 -0.28 -9.91
C ALA A 194 -3.98 -1.79 -10.17
N ARG A 195 -4.29 -2.19 -11.40
CA ARG A 195 -4.41 -3.61 -11.80
C ARG A 195 -3.11 -4.38 -11.63
N TYR A 196 -1.97 -3.72 -11.77
CA TYR A 196 -0.65 -4.32 -11.56
C TYR A 196 -0.39 -4.79 -10.11
N GLY A 197 -1.13 -4.25 -9.15
CA GLY A 197 -1.04 -4.63 -7.74
C GLY A 197 -2.14 -5.58 -7.27
N ASP A 198 -3.14 -5.86 -8.12
CA ASP A 198 -4.29 -6.69 -7.76
C ASP A 198 -3.88 -8.12 -7.39
N THR A 199 -4.16 -8.51 -6.16
CA THR A 199 -3.92 -9.86 -5.62
C THR A 199 -5.18 -10.71 -5.51
N PHE A 200 -6.34 -10.18 -5.95
CA PHE A 200 -7.67 -10.81 -5.81
C PHE A 200 -8.25 -11.31 -7.14
N ASP A 201 -7.51 -11.17 -8.26
CA ASP A 201 -7.98 -11.51 -9.62
C ASP A 201 -9.30 -10.78 -9.97
N THR A 202 -9.35 -9.47 -9.66
CA THR A 202 -10.52 -8.60 -9.82
C THR A 202 -10.91 -8.49 -11.30
N LYS A 203 -12.07 -9.02 -11.67
CA LYS A 203 -12.55 -9.00 -13.07
C LYS A 203 -13.13 -7.64 -13.47
N VAL A 204 -13.84 -6.99 -12.55
CA VAL A 204 -14.46 -5.68 -12.75
C VAL A 204 -14.17 -4.83 -11.51
N SER A 205 -13.30 -3.84 -11.64
CA SER A 205 -12.90 -2.98 -10.53
C SER A 205 -14.00 -1.99 -10.11
N GLY A 206 -14.85 -1.61 -11.07
CA GLY A 206 -15.81 -0.53 -10.90
C GLY A 206 -15.18 0.87 -10.81
N ALA A 207 -13.87 1.02 -11.01
CA ALA A 207 -13.19 2.31 -11.02
C ALA A 207 -13.56 3.13 -12.27
N ASP A 208 -13.24 4.43 -12.24
CA ASP A 208 -13.39 5.29 -13.41
C ASP A 208 -12.30 5.01 -14.45
N HIS A 209 -11.15 4.55 -14.00
CA HIS A 209 -10.04 4.11 -14.84
C HIS A 209 -9.34 2.91 -14.20
N ASP A 210 -8.91 1.95 -15.05
CA ASP A 210 -8.01 0.87 -14.68
C ASP A 210 -6.66 1.12 -15.37
N ILE A 211 -5.55 0.87 -14.67
CA ILE A 211 -4.19 1.03 -15.18
C ILE A 211 -3.35 -0.22 -14.93
N ASP A 212 -2.53 -0.60 -15.91
CA ASP A 212 -1.56 -1.69 -15.81
C ASP A 212 -0.15 -1.19 -15.43
N ASP A 213 0.06 0.13 -15.49
CA ASP A 213 1.29 0.79 -15.08
C ASP A 213 0.96 2.17 -14.47
N LEU A 214 1.66 2.53 -13.39
CA LEU A 214 1.42 3.80 -12.70
C LEU A 214 1.67 5.02 -13.59
N LEU A 215 2.52 4.91 -14.63
CA LEU A 215 2.79 5.98 -15.57
C LEU A 215 1.53 6.45 -16.33
N GLU A 216 0.55 5.57 -16.50
CA GLU A 216 -0.72 5.89 -17.18
C GLU A 216 -1.54 6.95 -16.43
N LEU A 217 -1.32 7.07 -15.10
CA LEU A 217 -1.97 8.09 -14.27
C LEU A 217 -1.72 9.52 -14.80
N ILE A 218 -0.52 9.79 -15.31
CA ILE A 218 -0.17 11.10 -15.88
C ILE A 218 -1.08 11.43 -17.07
N GLY A 219 -1.29 10.47 -17.97
CA GLY A 219 -2.19 10.66 -19.12
C GLY A 219 -3.67 10.82 -18.72
N ILE A 220 -4.11 10.18 -17.63
CA ILE A 220 -5.46 10.37 -17.08
C ILE A 220 -5.64 11.80 -16.60
N ILE A 221 -4.68 12.31 -15.80
CA ILE A 221 -4.70 13.68 -15.30
C ILE A 221 -4.71 14.71 -16.45
N ASP A 222 -3.88 14.49 -17.47
CA ASP A 222 -3.81 15.38 -18.63
C ASP A 222 -5.15 15.44 -19.39
N ARG A 223 -5.84 14.30 -19.54
CA ARG A 223 -7.19 14.26 -20.13
C ARG A 223 -8.22 15.01 -19.30
N ILE A 224 -8.22 14.82 -17.99
CA ILE A 224 -9.15 15.51 -17.08
C ILE A 224 -8.91 17.04 -17.12
N HIS A 225 -7.66 17.47 -17.17
CA HIS A 225 -7.32 18.90 -17.24
C HIS A 225 -7.60 19.49 -18.61
N GLY A 226 -7.37 18.77 -19.70
CA GLY A 226 -7.65 19.20 -21.07
C GLY A 226 -9.13 19.22 -21.43
N ALA A 227 -9.95 18.40 -20.76
CA ALA A 227 -11.40 18.39 -20.91
C ALA A 227 -12.14 19.53 -20.17
N SER A 228 -11.42 20.35 -19.37
CA SER A 228 -12.03 21.51 -18.68
C SER A 228 -12.44 22.57 -19.72
N PRO A 229 -13.70 23.09 -19.70
CA PRO A 229 -14.17 24.09 -20.67
C PRO A 229 -13.48 25.44 -20.42
N GLY A 230 -12.43 25.74 -21.17
CA GLY A 230 -11.68 26.98 -20.99
C GLY A 230 -10.56 27.29 -21.98
N SER A 231 -10.39 26.56 -23.09
CA SER A 231 -9.47 26.96 -24.16
C SER A 231 -10.20 27.17 -25.50
N ALA A 232 -11.19 28.06 -25.51
CA ALA A 232 -11.59 28.66 -26.76
C ALA A 232 -10.43 29.57 -27.22
N LYS A 233 -9.70 29.17 -28.28
CA LYS A 233 -8.77 30.04 -28.99
C LYS A 233 -9.51 31.31 -29.39
N PRO A 234 -8.92 32.51 -29.23
CA PRO A 234 -9.47 33.70 -29.87
C PRO A 234 -9.46 33.46 -31.37
N THR A 235 -10.62 33.51 -32.00
CA THR A 235 -10.75 33.66 -33.45
C THR A 235 -10.13 34.98 -33.83
N GLU A 236 -8.98 34.92 -34.51
CA GLU A 236 -8.46 36.05 -35.27
C GLU A 236 -9.48 36.41 -36.36
N GLY A 237 -10.00 37.63 -36.23
CA GLY A 237 -10.73 38.36 -37.25
C GLY A 237 -9.91 39.52 -37.73
#